data_a884f2f103f381ce65a78bf76710e97d
#
_entry.id   a884f2f103f381ce65a78bf76710e97d
#
_cell.length_a   1.000
_cell.length_b   1.000
_cell.length_c   1.000
_cell.angle_alpha   90.00
_cell.angle_beta   90.00
_cell.angle_gamma   90.00
#
_symmetry.space_group_name_H-M   'P 1'
#
loop_
_entity.id
_entity.type
_entity.pdbx_description
1 polymer ?
#
loop_
_entity_poly.entity_id
_entity_poly.type
_entity_poly.pdbx_seq_one_letter_code
_entity_poly.pdbx_strand_id
1 'polypeptide(L)'
;KALSKSASQLTDADYVAVTAPADGVITELSNLGSPNSYRVVINHGCNLYSVYMVMNKVTGVLASLASQASNSGYLKTNVKVKAGEEFGRQGTNMLDFNVFDGTTWLPGFQNPQAYLTLDTWKPYTADYLPFFSSEIRTAMEAQLQKTSSPRVGKIDYDIAGTASGNWFLAGTNGYAGRLNSEYENATTMIGSGSVPGKNDYSWSHLAIAPHQVDTKAWVFSSGWWLDPKGDADQAALVVASGQVTPDKLTASSGMVVYKLAQLSYTPPAGVAENPPGSMAPWPIGYTIITGRERGVVALQVNADGSLSLELNTSITSISGFTAFTAAKRTYN
;
A
#
# COMPACT_ATOMS: atom_id res chain seq x y z
N LYS A 1 -0.67 22.54 4.92
CA LYS A 1 0.14 23.30 5.91
C LYS A 1 0.58 22.44 7.11
N ALA A 2 -0.25 21.53 7.60
CA ALA A 2 0.09 20.70 8.75
C ALA A 2 1.19 19.66 8.47
N LEU A 3 1.29 19.16 7.24
CA LEU A 3 2.26 18.13 6.84
C LEU A 3 3.73 18.57 6.94
N SER A 4 4.00 19.87 7.02
CA SER A 4 5.36 20.40 7.21
C SER A 4 5.78 20.54 8.67
N LYS A 5 4.86 20.27 9.62
CA LYS A 5 5.10 20.38 11.07
C LYS A 5 5.32 18.99 11.68
N SER A 6 6.20 18.90 12.66
CA SER A 6 6.26 17.71 13.52
C SER A 6 5.03 17.63 14.44
N ALA A 7 4.72 16.44 14.97
CA ALA A 7 3.57 16.25 15.86
C ALA A 7 3.58 17.19 17.07
N SER A 8 4.77 17.52 17.59
CA SER A 8 4.95 18.45 18.72
C SER A 8 4.74 19.92 18.39
N GLN A 9 4.71 20.27 17.10
CA GLN A 9 4.51 21.65 16.62
C GLN A 9 3.07 21.92 16.22
N LEU A 10 2.18 20.90 16.28
CA LEU A 10 0.78 21.07 15.92
C LEU A 10 0.01 21.78 17.01
N THR A 11 -0.80 22.74 16.60
CA THR A 11 -1.84 23.37 17.42
C THR A 11 -3.20 22.86 16.97
N ASP A 12 -4.26 23.11 17.73
CA ASP A 12 -5.62 22.68 17.35
C ASP A 12 -6.08 23.27 16.00
N ALA A 13 -5.57 24.43 15.63
CA ALA A 13 -5.85 25.06 14.33
C ALA A 13 -5.23 24.34 13.14
N ASP A 14 -4.26 23.47 13.37
CA ASP A 14 -3.61 22.68 12.32
C ASP A 14 -4.38 21.39 11.99
N TYR A 15 -5.31 21.00 12.86
CA TYR A 15 -6.11 19.79 12.65
C TYR A 15 -7.34 20.07 11.77
N VAL A 16 -7.57 19.19 10.81
CA VAL A 16 -8.74 19.21 9.94
C VAL A 16 -9.75 18.17 10.44
N ALA A 17 -11.02 18.53 10.46
CA ALA A 17 -12.10 17.61 10.83
C ALA A 17 -12.15 16.43 9.84
N VAL A 18 -12.32 15.23 10.37
CA VAL A 18 -12.66 14.02 9.62
C VAL A 18 -14.12 13.76 9.88
N THR A 19 -14.92 13.82 8.81
CA THR A 19 -16.38 13.71 8.85
C THR A 19 -16.87 12.48 8.12
N ALA A 20 -18.04 11.96 8.50
CA ALA A 20 -18.65 10.84 7.83
C ALA A 20 -19.10 11.24 6.40
N PRO A 21 -18.78 10.44 5.37
CA PRO A 21 -19.12 10.76 3.99
C PRO A 21 -20.60 10.54 3.68
N ALA A 22 -21.28 9.71 4.48
CA ALA A 22 -22.68 9.38 4.40
C ALA A 22 -23.20 8.94 5.77
N ASP A 23 -24.52 8.84 5.91
CA ASP A 23 -25.16 8.21 7.06
C ASP A 23 -24.63 6.80 7.27
N GLY A 24 -24.52 6.37 8.53
CA GLY A 24 -24.07 5.02 8.82
C GLY A 24 -23.98 4.71 10.32
N VAL A 25 -23.32 3.60 10.59
CA VAL A 25 -23.00 3.16 11.95
C VAL A 25 -21.51 2.92 12.05
N ILE A 26 -20.84 3.61 12.95
CA ILE A 26 -19.44 3.32 13.27
C ILE A 26 -19.44 2.01 14.06
N THR A 27 -18.85 0.97 13.47
CA THR A 27 -18.82 -0.39 14.01
C THR A 27 -17.53 -0.74 14.70
N GLU A 28 -16.47 0.00 14.39
CA GLU A 28 -15.14 -0.24 14.95
C GLU A 28 -14.39 1.08 15.19
N LEU A 29 -13.71 1.14 16.34
CA LEU A 29 -12.71 2.13 16.66
C LEU A 29 -11.50 1.39 17.23
N SER A 30 -10.36 1.47 16.59
CA SER A 30 -9.14 0.78 17.01
C SER A 30 -7.98 1.75 17.18
N ASN A 31 -7.17 1.53 18.21
CA ASN A 31 -5.85 2.13 18.32
C ASN A 31 -4.85 1.22 17.58
N LEU A 32 -4.09 1.78 16.66
CA LEU A 32 -3.13 1.05 15.82
C LEU A 32 -1.75 0.84 16.49
N GLY A 33 -1.71 0.91 17.82
CA GLY A 33 -0.49 0.61 18.57
C GLY A 33 0.53 1.75 18.65
N SER A 34 0.21 2.92 18.10
CA SER A 34 1.02 4.12 18.27
C SER A 34 0.16 5.30 18.77
N PRO A 35 0.75 6.22 19.52
CA PRO A 35 0.02 7.41 19.98
C PRO A 35 -0.58 8.16 18.79
N ASN A 36 -1.84 8.56 18.92
CA ASN A 36 -2.54 9.34 17.91
C ASN A 36 -2.61 8.63 16.52
N SER A 37 -2.87 7.34 16.53
CA SER A 37 -3.09 6.57 15.33
C SER A 37 -4.30 5.66 15.51
N TYR A 38 -5.40 6.03 14.89
CA TYR A 38 -6.68 5.33 15.05
C TYR A 38 -7.21 4.83 13.71
N ARG A 39 -7.91 3.69 13.78
CA ARG A 39 -8.72 3.16 12.69
C ARG A 39 -10.20 3.30 13.06
N VAL A 40 -11.00 3.72 12.09
CA VAL A 40 -12.46 3.80 12.22
C VAL A 40 -13.10 3.07 11.04
N VAL A 41 -14.11 2.24 11.30
CA VAL A 41 -14.91 1.56 10.28
C VAL A 41 -16.35 2.04 10.39
N ILE A 42 -16.91 2.54 9.29
CA ILE A 42 -18.31 2.94 9.18
C ILE A 42 -19.02 1.99 8.22
N ASN A 43 -20.09 1.36 8.69
CA ASN A 43 -21.02 0.58 7.88
C ASN A 43 -22.15 1.51 7.39
N HIS A 44 -22.25 1.69 6.08
CA HIS A 44 -23.29 2.51 5.43
C HIS A 44 -24.53 1.71 5.02
N GLY A 45 -24.55 0.41 5.34
CA GLY A 45 -25.59 -0.51 4.85
C GLY A 45 -25.24 -1.13 3.49
N CYS A 46 -26.06 -2.08 3.02
CA CYS A 46 -25.92 -2.72 1.70
C CYS A 46 -24.50 -3.25 1.40
N ASN A 47 -23.77 -3.74 2.40
CA ASN A 47 -22.39 -4.18 2.31
C ASN A 47 -21.38 -3.08 1.91
N LEU A 48 -21.71 -1.82 2.09
CA LEU A 48 -20.82 -0.69 1.82
C LEU A 48 -20.18 -0.20 3.11
N TYR A 49 -18.86 -0.08 3.11
CA TYR A 49 -18.08 0.33 4.26
C TYR A 49 -17.06 1.39 3.85
N SER A 50 -16.85 2.38 4.73
CA SER A 50 -15.70 3.26 4.66
C SER A 50 -14.76 2.99 5.83
N VAL A 51 -13.46 3.00 5.56
CA VAL A 51 -12.41 2.73 6.55
C VAL A 51 -11.41 3.88 6.53
N TYR A 52 -11.13 4.39 7.71
CA TYR A 52 -10.17 5.45 7.95
C TYR A 52 -9.04 4.89 8.81
N MET A 53 -7.81 5.06 8.40
CA MET A 53 -6.64 4.61 9.15
C MET A 53 -5.66 5.76 9.37
N VAL A 54 -4.85 5.62 10.41
CA VAL A 54 -3.85 6.59 10.88
C VAL A 54 -4.43 7.96 11.23
N MET A 55 -5.72 8.01 11.61
CA MET A 55 -6.37 9.23 12.10
C MET A 55 -5.75 9.68 13.43
N ASN A 56 -5.47 10.97 13.56
CA ASN A 56 -4.70 11.45 14.71
C ASN A 56 -5.52 11.65 15.98
N LYS A 57 -6.74 12.07 15.89
CA LYS A 57 -7.60 12.33 17.08
C LYS A 57 -8.96 11.72 16.89
N VAL A 58 -9.49 11.18 17.99
CA VAL A 58 -10.90 10.77 18.14
C VAL A 58 -11.66 11.94 18.72
N THR A 59 -12.67 12.44 18.02
CA THR A 59 -13.45 13.63 18.42
C THR A 59 -14.94 13.45 18.04
N GLY A 60 -15.73 14.52 18.11
CA GLY A 60 -17.13 14.52 17.66
C GLY A 60 -17.95 13.42 18.32
N VAL A 61 -18.69 12.65 17.50
CA VAL A 61 -19.58 11.57 17.99
C VAL A 61 -18.84 10.42 18.69
N LEU A 62 -17.54 10.31 18.49
CA LEU A 62 -16.68 9.31 19.14
C LEU A 62 -15.94 9.83 20.37
N ALA A 63 -16.06 11.10 20.74
CA ALA A 63 -15.25 11.71 21.79
C ALA A 63 -15.34 10.98 23.14
N SER A 64 -16.52 10.47 23.51
CA SER A 64 -16.73 9.69 24.75
C SER A 64 -16.03 8.34 24.78
N LEU A 65 -15.63 7.81 23.61
CA LEU A 65 -14.98 6.52 23.46
C LEU A 65 -13.44 6.62 23.33
N ALA A 66 -12.89 7.83 23.22
CA ALA A 66 -11.47 8.07 22.97
C ALA A 66 -10.57 7.40 24.02
N SER A 67 -10.92 7.53 25.30
CA SER A 67 -10.18 6.90 26.39
C SER A 67 -10.21 5.37 26.34
N GLN A 68 -11.37 4.79 26.05
CA GLN A 68 -11.52 3.34 25.93
C GLN A 68 -10.71 2.79 24.77
N ALA A 69 -10.77 3.45 23.61
CA ALA A 69 -10.00 3.06 22.42
C ALA A 69 -8.50 3.08 22.70
N SER A 70 -8.01 4.12 23.38
CA SER A 70 -6.60 4.25 23.75
C SER A 70 -6.09 3.12 24.66
N ASN A 71 -6.97 2.57 25.50
CA ASN A 71 -6.61 1.52 26.46
C ASN A 71 -6.80 0.11 25.90
N SER A 72 -7.80 -0.10 25.04
CA SER A 72 -8.18 -1.45 24.58
C SER A 72 -7.53 -1.89 23.28
N GLY A 73 -6.92 -0.97 22.53
CA GLY A 73 -6.43 -1.25 21.18
C GLY A 73 -7.53 -1.49 20.14
N TYR A 74 -8.60 -2.17 20.50
CA TYR A 74 -9.76 -2.46 19.64
C TYR A 74 -11.06 -2.28 20.43
N LEU A 75 -12.00 -1.55 19.86
CA LEU A 75 -13.31 -1.33 20.42
C LEU A 75 -14.40 -1.55 19.38
N LYS A 76 -15.25 -2.55 19.61
CA LYS A 76 -16.48 -2.73 18.85
C LYS A 76 -17.50 -1.68 19.28
N THR A 77 -18.07 -0.95 18.35
CA THR A 77 -18.99 0.16 18.63
C THR A 77 -20.30 -0.02 17.89
N ASN A 78 -21.28 0.83 18.20
CA ASN A 78 -22.55 0.92 17.51
C ASN A 78 -23.02 2.38 17.55
N VAL A 79 -22.16 3.31 17.10
CA VAL A 79 -22.43 4.74 17.12
C VAL A 79 -23.00 5.17 15.79
N LYS A 80 -24.24 5.64 15.80
CA LYS A 80 -24.86 6.22 14.59
C LYS A 80 -24.16 7.52 14.24
N VAL A 81 -23.97 7.74 12.95
CA VAL A 81 -23.35 8.95 12.43
C VAL A 81 -24.11 9.42 11.19
N LYS A 82 -24.27 10.73 11.06
CA LYS A 82 -24.87 11.38 9.89
C LYS A 82 -23.79 11.87 8.92
N ALA A 83 -24.15 11.99 7.66
CA ALA A 83 -23.29 12.66 6.67
C ALA A 83 -22.86 14.04 7.19
N GLY A 84 -21.54 14.31 7.13
CA GLY A 84 -20.95 15.55 7.62
C GLY A 84 -20.65 15.60 9.11
N GLU A 85 -21.10 14.66 9.93
CA GLU A 85 -20.76 14.63 11.37
C GLU A 85 -19.30 14.29 11.59
N GLU A 86 -18.66 15.07 12.47
CA GLU A 86 -17.26 14.88 12.86
C GLU A 86 -17.13 13.67 13.80
N PHE A 87 -16.17 12.80 13.52
CA PHE A 87 -15.78 11.69 14.38
C PHE A 87 -14.28 11.65 14.70
N GLY A 88 -13.50 12.50 14.04
CA GLY A 88 -12.07 12.58 14.28
C GLY A 88 -11.43 13.80 13.67
N ARG A 89 -10.12 13.92 13.85
CA ARG A 89 -9.31 14.98 13.25
C ARG A 89 -7.97 14.45 12.75
N GLN A 90 -7.52 15.03 11.66
CA GLN A 90 -6.24 14.71 11.02
C GLN A 90 -5.31 15.92 11.03
N GLY A 91 -4.05 15.70 11.40
CA GLY A 91 -3.05 16.78 11.50
C GLY A 91 -1.74 16.48 10.80
N THR A 92 -1.00 15.45 11.20
CA THR A 92 0.39 15.24 10.76
C THR A 92 0.53 14.29 9.59
N ASN A 93 -0.08 13.12 9.65
CA ASN A 93 0.10 12.07 8.66
C ASN A 93 -0.98 12.18 7.57
N MET A 94 -0.77 11.51 6.46
CA MET A 94 -1.83 11.28 5.49
C MET A 94 -2.90 10.39 6.13
N LEU A 95 -4.17 10.77 5.95
CA LEU A 95 -5.29 9.91 6.30
C LEU A 95 -5.41 8.82 5.22
N ASP A 96 -5.32 7.57 5.63
CA ASP A 96 -5.63 6.46 4.74
C ASP A 96 -7.15 6.27 4.71
N PHE A 97 -7.74 6.42 3.52
CA PHE A 97 -9.18 6.32 3.29
C PHE A 97 -9.47 5.24 2.25
N ASN A 98 -10.26 4.26 2.64
CA ASN A 98 -10.66 3.16 1.79
C ASN A 98 -12.18 2.99 1.79
N VAL A 99 -12.73 2.56 0.66
CA VAL A 99 -14.11 2.10 0.54
C VAL A 99 -14.11 0.65 0.09
N PHE A 100 -14.93 -0.15 0.75
CA PHE A 100 -15.14 -1.56 0.43
C PHE A 100 -16.62 -1.78 0.11
N ASP A 101 -16.89 -2.35 -1.04
CA ASP A 101 -18.23 -2.72 -1.49
C ASP A 101 -18.31 -4.23 -1.63
N GLY A 102 -19.00 -4.87 -0.70
CA GLY A 102 -19.17 -6.34 -0.69
C GLY A 102 -19.98 -6.88 -1.87
N THR A 103 -20.52 -6.02 -2.73
CA THR A 103 -21.17 -6.42 -3.98
C THR A 103 -20.24 -6.40 -5.19
N THR A 104 -19.05 -5.81 -5.04
CA THR A 104 -18.00 -5.77 -6.07
C THR A 104 -16.85 -6.72 -5.70
N TRP A 105 -16.20 -7.21 -6.74
CA TRP A 105 -15.01 -8.05 -6.62
C TRP A 105 -13.99 -7.56 -7.62
N LEU A 106 -12.79 -7.28 -7.18
CA LEU A 106 -11.70 -6.91 -8.07
C LEU A 106 -11.28 -8.13 -8.91
N PRO A 107 -11.52 -8.14 -10.22
CA PRO A 107 -11.33 -9.33 -11.05
C PRO A 107 -9.88 -9.60 -11.43
N GLY A 108 -9.00 -8.65 -11.21
CA GLY A 108 -7.60 -8.73 -11.63
C GLY A 108 -6.69 -9.51 -10.69
N PHE A 109 -7.17 -9.91 -9.49
CA PHE A 109 -6.38 -10.80 -8.63
C PHE A 109 -6.37 -12.23 -9.17
N GLN A 110 -5.19 -12.78 -9.43
CA GLN A 110 -5.03 -14.18 -9.82
C GLN A 110 -5.11 -15.12 -8.63
N ASN A 111 -4.67 -14.68 -7.44
CA ASN A 111 -4.74 -15.45 -6.19
C ASN A 111 -5.49 -14.69 -5.09
N PRO A 112 -6.81 -14.43 -5.26
CA PRO A 112 -7.57 -13.68 -4.27
C PRO A 112 -7.70 -14.39 -2.92
N GLN A 113 -7.63 -15.73 -2.91
CA GLN A 113 -7.71 -16.52 -1.68
C GLN A 113 -6.57 -16.22 -0.72
N ALA A 114 -5.41 -15.82 -1.22
CA ALA A 114 -4.26 -15.45 -0.40
C ALA A 114 -4.53 -14.24 0.50
N TYR A 115 -5.46 -13.36 0.12
CA TYR A 115 -5.86 -12.22 0.94
C TYR A 115 -6.86 -12.59 2.05
N LEU A 116 -7.69 -13.60 1.81
CA LEU A 116 -8.77 -13.98 2.73
C LEU A 116 -8.27 -14.57 4.05
N THR A 117 -7.00 -14.88 4.15
CA THR A 117 -6.38 -15.38 5.40
C THR A 117 -6.20 -14.29 6.46
N LEU A 118 -6.09 -13.03 6.06
CA LEU A 118 -5.87 -11.90 6.98
C LEU A 118 -6.74 -10.69 6.66
N ASP A 119 -6.74 -10.23 5.41
CA ASP A 119 -7.42 -9.01 5.00
C ASP A 119 -8.52 -9.31 3.98
N THR A 120 -9.62 -9.82 4.48
CA THR A 120 -10.78 -10.22 3.68
C THR A 120 -11.42 -9.08 2.89
N TRP A 121 -11.08 -7.83 3.20
CA TRP A 121 -11.60 -6.64 2.53
C TRP A 121 -10.93 -6.36 1.19
N LYS A 122 -9.67 -6.74 1.04
CA LYS A 122 -8.86 -6.40 -0.14
C LYS A 122 -9.55 -6.67 -1.48
N PRO A 123 -10.13 -7.86 -1.72
CA PRO A 123 -10.80 -8.13 -2.99
C PRO A 123 -12.06 -7.28 -3.25
N TYR A 124 -12.58 -6.62 -2.22
CA TYR A 124 -13.77 -5.77 -2.29
C TYR A 124 -13.45 -4.28 -2.31
N THR A 125 -12.19 -3.92 -2.48
CA THR A 125 -11.78 -2.51 -2.61
C THR A 125 -12.49 -1.88 -3.81
N ALA A 126 -13.15 -0.73 -3.57
CA ALA A 126 -13.96 -0.06 -4.57
C ALA A 126 -13.36 1.27 -5.02
N ASP A 127 -13.65 1.66 -6.25
CA ASP A 127 -13.54 3.06 -6.66
C ASP A 127 -14.60 3.85 -5.86
N TYR A 128 -14.13 4.75 -4.99
CA TYR A 128 -15.04 5.49 -4.13
C TYR A 128 -15.66 6.73 -4.81
N LEU A 129 -15.12 7.20 -5.90
CA LEU A 129 -15.57 8.42 -6.56
C LEU A 129 -17.05 8.40 -6.97
N PRO A 130 -17.60 7.29 -7.49
CA PRO A 130 -19.01 7.22 -7.86
C PRO A 130 -20.00 7.37 -6.69
N PHE A 131 -19.56 7.13 -5.45
CA PHE A 131 -20.40 7.25 -4.27
C PHE A 131 -20.61 8.70 -3.80
N PHE A 132 -19.84 9.64 -4.33
CA PHE A 132 -19.95 11.07 -3.98
C PHE A 132 -20.79 11.84 -5.00
N SER A 133 -21.41 12.95 -4.55
CA SER A 133 -22.07 13.89 -5.46
C SER A 133 -21.11 14.40 -6.53
N SER A 134 -21.65 14.84 -7.67
CA SER A 134 -20.83 15.33 -8.78
C SER A 134 -19.91 16.49 -8.38
N GLU A 135 -20.37 17.37 -7.49
CA GLU A 135 -19.59 18.50 -6.98
C GLU A 135 -18.37 18.02 -6.17
N ILE A 136 -18.62 17.15 -5.18
CA ILE A 136 -17.56 16.60 -4.32
C ILE A 136 -16.59 15.77 -5.17
N ARG A 137 -17.12 14.91 -6.04
CA ARG A 137 -16.29 14.10 -6.94
C ARG A 137 -15.37 14.95 -7.80
N THR A 138 -15.88 16.00 -8.43
CA THR A 138 -15.07 16.91 -9.24
C THR A 138 -13.95 17.56 -8.41
N ALA A 139 -14.24 17.99 -7.19
CA ALA A 139 -13.24 18.56 -6.29
C ALA A 139 -12.18 17.54 -5.88
N MET A 140 -12.56 16.28 -5.63
CA MET A 140 -11.62 15.19 -5.32
C MET A 140 -10.76 14.85 -6.54
N GLU A 141 -11.38 14.69 -7.72
CA GLU A 141 -10.68 14.37 -8.97
C GLU A 141 -9.62 15.42 -9.34
N ALA A 142 -9.89 16.69 -9.07
CA ALA A 142 -8.94 17.78 -9.31
C ALA A 142 -7.65 17.65 -8.48
N GLN A 143 -7.67 16.88 -7.39
CA GLN A 143 -6.52 16.65 -6.52
C GLN A 143 -5.86 15.28 -6.73
N LEU A 144 -6.43 14.40 -7.55
CA LEU A 144 -5.85 13.11 -7.84
C LEU A 144 -4.74 13.25 -8.88
N GLN A 145 -3.57 12.72 -8.56
CA GLN A 145 -2.43 12.69 -9.48
C GLN A 145 -2.63 11.68 -10.60
N LYS A 146 -3.21 10.52 -10.28
CA LYS A 146 -3.54 9.49 -11.27
C LYS A 146 -4.65 10.00 -12.19
N THR A 147 -4.39 10.04 -13.49
CA THR A 147 -5.34 10.47 -14.53
C THR A 147 -5.99 9.33 -15.29
N SER A 148 -5.37 8.13 -15.29
CA SER A 148 -5.91 6.93 -15.93
C SER A 148 -7.04 6.30 -15.10
N SER A 149 -8.06 5.76 -15.78
CA SER A 149 -9.16 5.03 -15.14
C SER A 149 -8.76 3.58 -14.79
N PRO A 150 -9.28 3.03 -13.69
CA PRO A 150 -9.94 3.72 -12.59
C PRO A 150 -8.96 4.63 -11.84
N ARG A 151 -9.43 5.79 -11.41
CA ARG A 151 -8.57 6.79 -10.77
C ARG A 151 -8.18 6.42 -9.35
N VAL A 152 -9.01 5.64 -8.68
CA VAL A 152 -8.82 5.13 -7.30
C VAL A 152 -9.33 3.69 -7.21
N GLY A 153 -9.05 3.01 -6.11
CA GLY A 153 -9.60 1.68 -5.80
C GLY A 153 -8.95 0.49 -6.53
N LYS A 154 -8.07 0.71 -7.51
CA LYS A 154 -7.42 -0.39 -8.23
C LYS A 154 -6.13 -0.82 -7.53
N ILE A 155 -6.11 -2.08 -7.06
CA ILE A 155 -4.95 -2.73 -6.45
C ILE A 155 -4.64 -4.11 -7.06
N ASP A 156 -5.45 -4.53 -8.02
CA ASP A 156 -5.44 -5.83 -8.70
C ASP A 156 -4.75 -5.70 -10.08
N TYR A 157 -3.42 -5.65 -10.06
CA TYR A 157 -2.60 -5.48 -11.28
C TYR A 157 -2.06 -6.80 -11.83
N ASP A 158 -2.59 -7.93 -11.37
CA ASP A 158 -2.13 -9.24 -11.81
C ASP A 158 -2.54 -9.49 -13.27
N ILE A 159 -1.62 -10.03 -14.05
CA ILE A 159 -1.86 -10.46 -15.41
C ILE A 159 -1.48 -11.93 -15.53
N ALA A 160 -2.46 -12.78 -15.75
CA ALA A 160 -2.28 -14.23 -15.80
C ALA A 160 -1.13 -14.65 -16.71
N GLY A 161 -0.25 -15.52 -16.21
CA GLY A 161 0.90 -16.05 -16.95
C GLY A 161 2.05 -15.08 -17.17
N THR A 162 2.04 -13.90 -16.51
CA THR A 162 3.13 -12.92 -16.58
C THR A 162 3.70 -12.62 -15.20
N ALA A 163 4.80 -11.87 -15.13
CA ALA A 163 5.38 -11.45 -13.86
C ALA A 163 4.66 -10.26 -13.21
N SER A 164 3.72 -9.62 -13.91
CA SER A 164 2.93 -8.51 -13.37
C SER A 164 1.94 -9.00 -12.34
N GLY A 165 1.96 -8.42 -11.15
CA GLY A 165 0.94 -8.68 -10.14
C GLY A 165 1.45 -8.76 -8.72
N ASN A 166 0.60 -9.30 -7.88
CA ASN A 166 0.83 -9.57 -6.47
C ASN A 166 1.22 -11.04 -6.29
N TRP A 167 2.29 -11.27 -5.58
CA TRP A 167 2.88 -12.56 -5.39
C TRP A 167 3.11 -12.83 -3.90
N PHE A 168 2.97 -14.08 -3.49
CA PHE A 168 3.21 -14.49 -2.11
C PHE A 168 4.31 -15.53 -2.05
N LEU A 169 5.23 -15.39 -1.11
CA LEU A 169 6.33 -16.33 -0.92
C LEU A 169 5.77 -17.76 -0.70
N ALA A 170 6.27 -18.72 -1.46
CA ALA A 170 5.86 -20.11 -1.34
C ALA A 170 6.14 -20.64 0.07
N GLY A 171 5.22 -21.48 0.58
CA GLY A 171 5.31 -22.01 1.94
C GLY A 171 4.87 -21.03 3.03
N THR A 172 4.19 -19.93 2.68
CA THR A 172 3.59 -19.00 3.65
C THR A 172 2.06 -19.01 3.55
N ASN A 173 1.39 -18.31 4.46
CA ASN A 173 -0.07 -18.14 4.49
C ASN A 173 -0.54 -16.98 3.59
N GLY A 174 0.03 -16.81 2.43
CA GLY A 174 -0.34 -15.73 1.53
C GLY A 174 -0.15 -14.36 2.19
N TYR A 175 -1.18 -13.52 2.15
CA TYR A 175 -1.13 -12.17 2.71
C TYR A 175 -0.88 -12.15 4.24
N ALA A 176 -1.32 -13.17 4.96
CA ALA A 176 -1.01 -13.31 6.38
C ALA A 176 0.48 -13.63 6.65
N GLY A 177 1.24 -13.95 5.62
CA GLY A 177 2.68 -14.14 5.71
C GLY A 177 3.07 -15.53 6.18
N ARG A 178 3.92 -15.67 7.21
CA ARG A 178 4.49 -16.93 7.64
C ARG A 178 3.47 -17.93 8.17
N LEU A 179 3.84 -19.21 8.24
CA LEU A 179 3.05 -20.28 8.87
C LEU A 179 3.03 -20.13 10.39
N ASN A 180 1.96 -20.62 11.03
CA ASN A 180 1.69 -20.42 12.47
C ASN A 180 2.85 -20.80 13.40
N SER A 181 3.62 -21.85 13.11
CA SER A 181 4.77 -22.26 13.92
C SER A 181 5.92 -21.24 13.93
N GLU A 182 5.97 -20.36 12.93
CA GLU A 182 6.94 -19.28 12.83
C GLU A 182 6.40 -17.99 13.42
N TYR A 183 5.10 -17.98 13.76
CA TYR A 183 4.34 -16.81 14.19
C TYR A 183 3.94 -16.79 15.63
N GLU A 184 4.37 -17.74 16.44
CA GLU A 184 3.97 -17.82 17.87
C GLU A 184 4.12 -16.51 18.65
N ASN A 185 4.80 -15.52 18.08
CA ASN A 185 4.96 -14.18 18.63
C ASN A 185 4.52 -13.06 17.69
N ALA A 186 3.78 -13.36 16.62
CA ALA A 186 3.31 -12.36 15.68
C ALA A 186 2.09 -11.63 16.20
N THR A 187 2.29 -10.71 17.10
CA THR A 187 1.24 -9.80 17.57
C THR A 187 1.05 -8.60 16.66
N THR A 188 1.90 -8.39 15.67
CA THR A 188 1.87 -7.27 14.76
C THR A 188 1.94 -7.76 13.34
N MET A 189 0.79 -7.90 12.74
CA MET A 189 0.64 -8.25 11.33
C MET A 189 0.64 -7.03 10.41
N ILE A 190 0.67 -5.84 10.95
CA ILE A 190 0.74 -4.61 10.17
C ILE A 190 2.19 -4.19 10.17
N GLY A 191 2.76 -4.26 8.99
CA GLY A 191 4.14 -4.06 8.78
C GLY A 191 4.66 -2.72 9.18
N SER A 192 5.20 -2.69 10.31
CA SER A 192 6.31 -1.79 10.53
C SER A 192 7.58 -2.37 9.90
N GLY A 193 7.42 -3.25 8.98
CA GLY A 193 8.27 -3.86 7.97
C GLY A 193 9.75 -3.77 8.06
N SER A 194 10.27 -3.55 9.21
CA SER A 194 11.64 -3.09 9.29
C SER A 194 12.65 -4.19 9.59
N VAL A 195 12.22 -5.42 9.84
CA VAL A 195 13.19 -6.48 10.14
C VAL A 195 12.85 -7.77 9.42
N PRO A 196 13.69 -8.21 8.47
CA PRO A 196 13.58 -9.54 7.89
C PRO A 196 13.58 -10.58 8.99
N GLY A 197 12.59 -11.46 8.96
CA GLY A 197 12.48 -12.49 9.95
C GLY A 197 11.54 -12.20 11.11
N LYS A 198 11.00 -10.98 11.24
CA LYS A 198 9.84 -10.71 12.08
C LYS A 198 8.55 -10.88 11.30
N ASN A 199 7.54 -11.28 12.02
CA ASN A 199 6.21 -11.64 11.52
C ASN A 199 5.47 -10.41 11.04
N ASP A 200 5.67 -10.10 9.77
CA ASP A 200 5.09 -8.99 9.11
C ASP A 200 4.39 -9.51 7.86
N TYR A 201 3.13 -9.16 7.65
CA TYR A 201 2.42 -9.58 6.47
C TYR A 201 3.16 -9.19 5.19
N SER A 202 3.80 -8.05 5.18
CA SER A 202 4.58 -7.57 4.05
C SER A 202 5.79 -8.45 3.73
N TRP A 203 6.29 -9.22 4.71
CA TRP A 203 7.48 -10.04 4.53
C TRP A 203 7.33 -11.10 3.43
N SER A 204 6.15 -11.69 3.29
CA SER A 204 5.86 -12.69 2.25
C SER A 204 5.35 -12.08 0.95
N HIS A 205 5.03 -10.80 0.96
CA HIS A 205 4.35 -10.13 -0.13
C HIS A 205 5.34 -9.50 -1.10
N LEU A 206 5.10 -9.70 -2.39
CA LEU A 206 5.80 -9.06 -3.49
C LEU A 206 4.77 -8.47 -4.44
N ALA A 207 4.98 -7.24 -4.87
CA ALA A 207 4.20 -6.62 -5.93
C ALA A 207 5.13 -6.17 -7.07
N ILE A 208 4.75 -6.53 -8.30
CA ILE A 208 5.37 -6.03 -9.53
C ILE A 208 4.24 -5.41 -10.35
N ALA A 209 4.16 -4.09 -10.36
CA ALA A 209 3.02 -3.38 -10.92
C ALA A 209 3.43 -2.08 -11.60
N PRO A 210 2.63 -1.56 -12.54
CA PRO A 210 2.86 -0.23 -13.07
C PRO A 210 2.68 0.81 -11.95
N HIS A 211 3.49 1.86 -12.01
CA HIS A 211 3.34 2.99 -11.09
C HIS A 211 1.99 3.69 -11.30
N GLN A 212 1.34 4.07 -10.22
CA GLN A 212 -0.04 4.57 -10.27
C GLN A 212 -0.23 5.86 -11.07
N VAL A 213 0.76 6.74 -11.07
CA VAL A 213 0.70 8.03 -11.79
C VAL A 213 1.34 7.90 -13.18
N ASP A 214 2.56 7.39 -13.25
CA ASP A 214 3.24 7.11 -14.52
C ASP A 214 3.19 5.61 -14.82
N THR A 215 2.17 5.18 -15.52
CA THR A 215 1.92 3.76 -15.85
C THR A 215 2.96 3.14 -16.79
N LYS A 216 3.89 3.91 -17.31
CA LYS A 216 5.04 3.39 -18.10
C LYS A 216 6.19 2.95 -17.18
N ALA A 217 6.26 3.50 -15.98
CA ALA A 217 7.21 3.09 -14.96
C ALA A 217 6.71 1.82 -14.24
N TRP A 218 7.60 0.88 -13.99
CA TRP A 218 7.30 -0.34 -13.24
C TRP A 218 7.88 -0.25 -11.85
N VAL A 219 7.12 -0.70 -10.87
CA VAL A 219 7.51 -0.76 -9.46
C VAL A 219 7.69 -2.22 -9.06
N PHE A 220 8.82 -2.50 -8.43
CA PHE A 220 9.10 -3.72 -7.71
C PHE A 220 9.03 -3.41 -6.21
N SER A 221 8.17 -4.07 -5.50
CA SER A 221 7.99 -3.88 -4.06
C SER A 221 8.01 -5.23 -3.35
N SER A 222 8.99 -5.41 -2.47
CA SER A 222 9.15 -6.66 -1.71
C SER A 222 9.27 -6.36 -0.23
N GLY A 223 8.40 -6.97 0.57
CA GLY A 223 8.35 -6.74 1.99
C GLY A 223 9.57 -7.20 2.78
N TRP A 224 10.35 -8.13 2.25
CA TRP A 224 11.56 -8.63 2.90
C TRP A 224 12.86 -7.98 2.42
N TRP A 225 12.78 -7.10 1.43
CA TRP A 225 13.97 -6.46 0.88
C TRP A 225 14.42 -5.31 1.75
N LEU A 226 15.56 -5.50 2.39
CA LEU A 226 16.32 -4.44 3.02
C LEU A 226 17.52 -4.13 2.13
N ASP A 227 17.65 -2.88 1.74
CA ASP A 227 18.87 -2.41 1.14
C ASP A 227 19.99 -2.47 2.19
N PRO A 228 21.14 -3.15 1.93
CA PRO A 228 22.27 -3.18 2.85
C PRO A 228 22.80 -1.79 3.22
N LYS A 229 22.45 -0.77 2.45
CA LYS A 229 22.81 0.63 2.72
C LYS A 229 21.84 1.33 3.69
N GLY A 230 20.89 0.60 4.26
CA GLY A 230 20.01 1.12 5.30
C GLY A 230 18.78 1.89 4.79
N ASP A 231 18.50 1.86 3.49
CA ASP A 231 17.24 2.40 2.97
C ASP A 231 16.08 1.48 3.34
N ALA A 232 15.15 2.03 4.09
CA ALA A 232 13.91 1.35 4.46
C ALA A 232 12.91 1.22 3.31
N ASP A 233 13.23 1.73 2.13
CA ASP A 233 12.39 1.64 0.94
C ASP A 233 12.30 0.21 0.44
N GLN A 234 11.12 -0.37 0.59
CA GLN A 234 10.79 -1.70 0.08
C GLN A 234 10.40 -1.68 -1.40
N ALA A 235 10.37 -0.52 -2.02
CA ALA A 235 10.02 -0.34 -3.43
C ALA A 235 11.17 0.23 -4.24
N ALA A 236 11.26 -0.20 -5.50
CA ALA A 236 12.22 0.31 -6.47
C ALA A 236 11.58 0.40 -7.85
N LEU A 237 12.15 1.21 -8.72
CA LEU A 237 11.84 1.18 -10.14
C LEU A 237 12.50 -0.03 -10.80
N VAL A 238 11.74 -0.73 -11.63
CA VAL A 238 12.26 -1.72 -12.58
C VAL A 238 12.71 -1.00 -13.82
N VAL A 239 14.01 -1.02 -14.08
CA VAL A 239 14.58 -0.45 -15.31
C VAL A 239 14.64 -1.54 -16.37
N ALA A 240 13.64 -1.57 -17.25
CA ALA A 240 13.47 -2.61 -18.25
C ALA A 240 14.22 -2.31 -19.58
N SER A 241 15.23 -1.46 -19.56
CA SER A 241 15.98 -1.06 -20.76
C SER A 241 16.55 -2.28 -21.50
N GLY A 242 16.06 -2.50 -22.71
CA GLY A 242 16.45 -3.64 -23.55
C GLY A 242 15.88 -5.00 -23.13
N GLN A 243 15.01 -5.04 -22.12
CA GLN A 243 14.32 -6.24 -21.64
C GLN A 243 12.81 -6.14 -21.90
N VAL A 244 12.12 -7.28 -21.90
CA VAL A 244 10.66 -7.30 -21.88
C VAL A 244 10.15 -6.65 -20.59
N THR A 245 9.01 -5.97 -20.65
CA THR A 245 8.37 -5.43 -19.44
C THR A 245 7.74 -6.55 -18.59
N PRO A 246 7.54 -6.38 -17.29
CA PRO A 246 6.98 -7.43 -16.43
C PRO A 246 5.63 -7.99 -16.91
N ASP A 247 4.79 -7.19 -17.53
CA ASP A 247 3.51 -7.60 -18.15
C ASP A 247 3.67 -8.45 -19.43
N LYS A 248 4.87 -8.55 -19.95
CA LYS A 248 5.24 -9.37 -21.12
C LYS A 248 6.19 -10.51 -20.78
N LEU A 249 6.69 -10.56 -19.53
CA LEU A 249 7.55 -11.64 -19.06
C LEU A 249 6.68 -12.85 -18.77
N THR A 250 6.81 -13.90 -19.56
CA THR A 250 6.04 -15.16 -19.48
C THR A 250 6.97 -16.35 -19.29
N ALA A 251 6.42 -17.54 -19.09
CA ALA A 251 7.22 -18.77 -18.97
C ALA A 251 8.15 -19.02 -20.18
N SER A 252 7.74 -18.62 -21.39
CA SER A 252 8.57 -18.75 -22.59
C SER A 252 9.72 -17.75 -22.67
N SER A 253 9.72 -16.71 -21.85
CA SER A 253 10.80 -15.70 -21.82
C SER A 253 12.07 -16.22 -21.15
N GLY A 254 11.98 -17.30 -20.35
CA GLY A 254 13.07 -17.74 -19.51
C GLY A 254 13.38 -16.75 -18.38
N MET A 255 14.61 -16.80 -17.85
CA MET A 255 15.07 -15.86 -16.84
C MET A 255 15.39 -14.51 -17.46
N VAL A 256 14.81 -13.45 -16.91
CA VAL A 256 15.07 -12.05 -17.29
C VAL A 256 15.61 -11.29 -16.09
N VAL A 257 16.67 -10.53 -16.31
CA VAL A 257 17.33 -9.73 -15.27
C VAL A 257 17.03 -8.25 -15.50
N TYR A 258 16.54 -7.59 -14.47
CA TYR A 258 16.26 -6.14 -14.49
C TYR A 258 17.19 -5.41 -13.55
N LYS A 259 17.61 -4.21 -13.93
CA LYS A 259 18.16 -3.27 -12.95
C LYS A 259 17.05 -2.74 -12.05
N LEU A 260 17.40 -2.52 -10.80
CA LEU A 260 16.56 -1.81 -9.84
C LEU A 260 17.19 -0.46 -9.50
N ALA A 261 16.36 0.56 -9.41
CA ALA A 261 16.77 1.91 -9.04
C ALA A 261 15.82 2.48 -7.98
N GLN A 262 16.32 3.40 -7.20
CA GLN A 262 15.50 4.14 -6.25
C GLN A 262 14.36 4.86 -7.00
N LEU A 263 13.15 4.70 -6.50
CA LEU A 263 12.00 5.47 -6.95
C LEU A 263 12.18 6.91 -6.49
N SER A 264 12.25 7.84 -7.43
CA SER A 264 12.41 9.26 -7.16
C SER A 264 11.49 10.08 -8.07
N TYR A 265 11.45 11.39 -7.87
CA TYR A 265 10.61 12.28 -8.64
C TYR A 265 11.27 13.64 -8.88
N THR A 266 10.80 14.30 -9.91
CA THR A 266 11.06 15.74 -10.11
C THR A 266 9.76 16.49 -9.92
N PRO A 267 9.72 17.54 -9.08
CA PRO A 267 8.52 18.36 -8.93
C PRO A 267 8.27 19.18 -10.20
N PRO A 268 7.03 19.68 -10.40
CA PRO A 268 6.75 20.63 -11.47
C PRO A 268 7.59 21.91 -11.34
N ALA A 269 7.81 22.59 -12.47
CA ALA A 269 8.56 23.84 -12.48
C ALA A 269 7.98 24.85 -11.48
N GLY A 270 8.84 25.45 -10.67
CA GLY A 270 8.46 26.43 -9.63
C GLY A 270 7.91 25.83 -8.34
N VAL A 271 7.81 24.51 -8.24
CA VAL A 271 7.42 23.80 -7.00
C VAL A 271 8.68 23.28 -6.32
N ALA A 272 8.83 23.57 -5.03
CA ALA A 272 9.97 23.07 -4.25
C ALA A 272 9.86 21.57 -4.05
N GLU A 273 11.01 20.91 -4.09
CA GLU A 273 11.12 19.50 -3.70
C GLU A 273 10.85 19.33 -2.20
N ASN A 274 10.22 18.21 -1.83
CA ASN A 274 10.06 17.89 -0.41
C ASN A 274 11.44 17.62 0.22
N PRO A 275 11.68 18.06 1.46
CA PRO A 275 12.91 17.73 2.16
C PRO A 275 13.13 16.22 2.24
N PRO A 276 14.38 15.74 2.18
CA PRO A 276 14.67 14.32 2.41
C PRO A 276 14.05 13.80 3.70
N GLY A 277 13.42 12.64 3.64
CA GLY A 277 12.72 12.03 4.78
C GLY A 277 11.38 12.68 5.13
N SER A 278 10.89 13.61 4.30
CA SER A 278 9.56 14.21 4.47
C SER A 278 8.45 13.18 4.27
N MET A 279 7.46 13.20 5.17
CA MET A 279 6.20 12.46 5.02
C MET A 279 5.18 13.19 4.13
N ALA A 280 5.53 14.37 3.61
CA ALA A 280 4.65 15.11 2.71
C ALA A 280 4.45 14.34 1.40
N PRO A 281 3.23 14.32 0.84
CA PRO A 281 2.99 13.70 -0.46
C PRO A 281 3.81 14.41 -1.55
N TRP A 282 4.17 13.66 -2.57
CA TRP A 282 4.82 14.25 -3.73
C TRP A 282 3.91 15.31 -4.37
N PRO A 283 4.46 16.41 -4.89
CA PRO A 283 3.67 17.49 -5.46
C PRO A 283 2.82 17.03 -6.63
N ILE A 284 1.61 17.54 -6.78
CA ILE A 284 0.75 17.24 -7.93
C ILE A 284 1.49 17.61 -9.22
N GLY A 285 1.48 16.71 -10.21
CA GLY A 285 2.15 16.90 -11.50
C GLY A 285 3.64 16.57 -11.48
N TYR A 286 4.14 15.87 -10.47
CA TYR A 286 5.51 15.36 -10.45
C TYR A 286 5.78 14.39 -11.61
N THR A 287 7.04 14.24 -11.97
CA THR A 287 7.51 13.24 -12.94
C THR A 287 8.39 12.21 -12.22
N ILE A 288 8.15 10.94 -12.48
CA ILE A 288 8.99 9.84 -11.97
C ILE A 288 10.36 9.93 -12.65
N ILE A 289 11.39 9.79 -11.83
CA ILE A 289 12.77 9.68 -12.31
C ILE A 289 13.47 8.49 -11.64
N THR A 290 14.47 7.98 -12.33
CA THR A 290 15.36 6.94 -11.82
C THR A 290 16.36 7.58 -10.87
N GLY A 291 16.32 7.19 -9.60
CA GLY A 291 17.31 7.55 -8.60
C GLY A 291 18.56 6.67 -8.67
N ARG A 292 19.25 6.50 -7.53
CA ARG A 292 20.46 5.67 -7.45
C ARG A 292 20.19 4.20 -7.77
N GLU A 293 21.18 3.51 -8.32
CA GLU A 293 21.12 2.07 -8.56
C GLU A 293 21.00 1.30 -7.22
N ARG A 294 20.13 0.28 -7.22
CA ARG A 294 19.85 -0.58 -6.05
C ARG A 294 20.18 -2.05 -6.30
N GLY A 295 20.82 -2.37 -7.40
CA GLY A 295 21.17 -3.73 -7.79
C GLY A 295 20.32 -4.26 -8.93
N VAL A 296 20.19 -5.58 -8.98
CA VAL A 296 19.42 -6.28 -9.99
C VAL A 296 18.41 -7.24 -9.36
N VAL A 297 17.34 -7.53 -10.07
CA VAL A 297 16.43 -8.64 -9.80
C VAL A 297 16.36 -9.56 -11.00
N ALA A 298 16.54 -10.85 -10.79
CA ALA A 298 16.28 -11.88 -11.77
C ALA A 298 14.88 -12.45 -11.54
N LEU A 299 14.07 -12.50 -12.56
CA LEU A 299 12.70 -13.02 -12.55
C LEU A 299 12.55 -14.11 -13.61
N GLN A 300 11.79 -15.14 -13.29
CA GLN A 300 11.36 -16.17 -14.24
C GLN A 300 9.98 -16.66 -13.87
N VAL A 301 9.03 -16.50 -14.77
CA VAL A 301 7.73 -17.18 -14.65
C VAL A 301 7.95 -18.65 -15.02
N ASN A 302 7.53 -19.55 -14.13
CA ASN A 302 7.68 -20.98 -14.33
C ASN A 302 6.47 -21.57 -15.06
N ALA A 303 6.62 -22.77 -15.63
CA ALA A 303 5.55 -23.43 -16.36
C ALA A 303 4.34 -23.79 -15.49
N ASP A 304 4.53 -23.93 -14.19
CA ASP A 304 3.46 -24.18 -13.20
C ASP A 304 2.74 -22.89 -12.74
N GLY A 305 3.12 -21.73 -13.29
CA GLY A 305 2.56 -20.43 -12.95
C GLY A 305 3.22 -19.73 -11.75
N SER A 306 4.17 -20.37 -11.08
CA SER A 306 4.92 -19.74 -10.01
C SER A 306 5.97 -18.76 -10.57
N LEU A 307 6.48 -17.87 -9.71
CA LEU A 307 7.54 -16.93 -10.03
C LEU A 307 8.82 -17.27 -9.25
N SER A 308 9.90 -17.56 -9.97
CA SER A 308 11.25 -17.61 -9.40
C SER A 308 11.84 -16.21 -9.37
N LEU A 309 12.43 -15.83 -8.23
CA LEU A 309 13.01 -14.53 -8.01
C LEU A 309 14.32 -14.62 -7.24
N GLU A 310 15.31 -13.85 -7.66
CA GLU A 310 16.51 -13.58 -6.86
C GLU A 310 16.89 -12.11 -6.97
N LEU A 311 17.03 -11.47 -5.81
CA LEU A 311 17.47 -10.10 -5.67
C LEU A 311 18.95 -10.06 -5.31
N ASN A 312 19.74 -9.28 -6.05
CA ASN A 312 21.15 -9.08 -5.75
C ASN A 312 21.51 -7.58 -5.77
N THR A 313 21.77 -7.04 -4.59
CA THR A 313 22.08 -5.62 -4.38
C THR A 313 23.57 -5.28 -4.64
N SER A 314 24.42 -6.29 -4.80
CA SER A 314 25.85 -6.11 -5.05
C SER A 314 26.19 -6.08 -6.54
N ILE A 315 25.31 -6.59 -7.40
CA ILE A 315 25.46 -6.58 -8.86
C ILE A 315 24.78 -5.32 -9.40
N THR A 316 25.52 -4.53 -10.18
CA THR A 316 25.00 -3.30 -10.81
C THR A 316 24.74 -3.44 -12.31
N SER A 317 25.18 -4.56 -12.91
CA SER A 317 24.99 -4.86 -14.35
C SER A 317 24.13 -6.10 -14.53
N ILE A 318 23.18 -6.05 -15.44
CA ILE A 318 22.36 -7.22 -15.79
C ILE A 318 23.19 -8.40 -16.31
N SER A 319 24.30 -8.15 -17.00
CA SER A 319 25.22 -9.18 -17.48
C SER A 319 26.04 -9.85 -16.37
N GLY A 320 26.07 -9.26 -15.18
CA GLY A 320 26.72 -9.83 -14.01
C GLY A 320 25.90 -10.92 -13.32
N PHE A 321 24.62 -11.05 -13.65
CA PHE A 321 23.74 -12.09 -13.09
C PHE A 321 23.45 -13.12 -14.19
N THR A 322 24.05 -14.28 -14.11
CA THR A 322 24.00 -15.30 -15.20
C THR A 322 23.12 -16.51 -14.88
N ALA A 323 22.87 -16.79 -13.60
CA ALA A 323 22.04 -17.90 -13.15
C ALA A 323 21.54 -17.66 -11.73
N PHE A 324 20.41 -18.27 -11.40
CA PHE A 324 19.92 -18.33 -10.02
C PHE A 324 20.88 -19.08 -9.11
N THR A 325 21.00 -18.60 -7.88
CA THR A 325 21.79 -19.23 -6.82
C THR A 325 20.88 -19.88 -5.77
N ALA A 326 21.47 -20.33 -4.66
CA ALA A 326 20.72 -20.80 -3.50
C ALA A 326 19.87 -19.69 -2.83
N ALA A 327 20.09 -18.43 -3.17
CA ALA A 327 19.29 -17.30 -2.69
C ALA A 327 17.96 -17.13 -3.46
N LYS A 328 17.74 -17.91 -4.51
CA LYS A 328 16.48 -17.92 -5.25
C LYS A 328 15.29 -18.20 -4.33
N ARG A 329 14.22 -17.45 -4.51
CA ARG A 329 12.93 -17.64 -3.86
C ARG A 329 11.86 -17.95 -4.88
N THR A 330 10.83 -18.69 -4.45
CA THR A 330 9.67 -18.99 -5.28
C THR A 330 8.44 -18.33 -4.68
N TYR A 331 7.60 -17.79 -5.54
CA TYR A 331 6.35 -17.10 -5.18
C TYR A 331 5.19 -17.74 -5.96
N ASN A 332 4.00 -17.72 -5.34
CA ASN A 332 2.73 -18.18 -5.89
C ASN A 332 1.70 -17.06 -5.98
#